data_dedc671f96bb43c404120001289f1b1f
#
_entry.id   dedc671f96bb43c404120001289f1b1f
#
_cell.length_a   1.000
_cell.length_b   1.000
_cell.length_c   1.000
_cell.angle_alpha   90.00
_cell.angle_beta   90.00
_cell.angle_gamma   90.00
#
_symmetry.space_group_name_H-M   'P 1'
#
loop_
_entity.id
_entity.type
_entity.pdbx_description
1 polymer ?
#
loop_
_entity_poly.entity_id
_entity_poly.type
_entity_poly.pdbx_seq_one_letter_code
_entity_poly.pdbx_strand_id
1 'polypeptide(L)'
;VTRIPERAGHTRPLSRLALLLLATAIVVGCATPRPDPEPTPDAEVRPDLAELPPEVRASLLLSEARSRPEPDLVRRAIEAVLALDPATPDQLDRAEALWAELPDAERDTQEARLLGARLAAAQRDWELARERLGADDPDDPTRSPEVYRQGLALHARMLEQESQWYQALDTRLRLDRLLIMEPDTHAENQQRIWGLLAALRPAQRDRIVGNHPPDGDAWVSLFRLLRAADTEEQAHLAAGLWRERHPAHPANSLLPELVASHPLVADAPGDTLVLLPLSGDLAALGNAILDGITRAYYAEGGGNGRLIVRDTRGEPDGAAALYRRGVDSGVARIIGPLRRESVSQVAASDQTLPTILLNRTEVSTPSELTTLALNPEEDARAVADRAARAGWHHPLVLLPEGAFGDRVASAFRAALADEDRRPRDVIRIQPSAGELNATIGNALGIQQSEARIRDVARRTGLELEGDPQVRADVDHIFIAGTAPQVRRIVPHLHFHRASQLPMMATPHVYSGRPDANRDADLNGIVFPDTPRLFDRVSPLADDEQARDEALPRFVALGMDAMRLSLRQDGIRNAPHHQLTGGAGTWSLNPFNHEWVREPAWARFEGGEPRRIDVHPGES
;
A
#
# COMPACT_ATOMS: atom_id res chain seq x y z
N VAL A 1 -7.71 65.16 -1.63
CA VAL A 1 -8.39 65.73 -2.79
C VAL A 1 -8.64 64.57 -3.74
N THR A 2 -9.74 63.93 -3.96
CA THR A 2 -11.12 64.26 -4.17
C THR A 2 -11.95 62.99 -4.11
N ARG A 3 -12.87 62.95 -3.25
CA ARG A 3 -14.27 62.48 -3.29
C ARG A 3 -14.69 61.27 -4.14
N ILE A 4 -15.29 60.36 -3.35
CA ILE A 4 -16.34 59.34 -3.62
C ILE A 4 -17.55 60.00 -4.34
N PRO A 5 -18.40 59.22 -5.11
CA PRO A 5 -19.63 58.87 -4.41
C PRO A 5 -20.07 57.39 -4.52
N GLU A 6 -20.76 56.97 -3.44
CA GLU A 6 -21.66 55.86 -3.28
C GLU A 6 -22.77 55.77 -4.33
N ARG A 7 -23.25 54.54 -4.57
CA ARG A 7 -24.68 54.20 -4.70
C ARG A 7 -24.83 52.72 -4.49
N ALA A 8 -25.30 52.37 -3.38
CA ALA A 8 -26.54 51.77 -2.91
C ALA A 8 -27.28 50.83 -3.89
N GLY A 9 -27.38 49.58 -3.48
CA GLY A 9 -28.56 48.81 -3.15
C GLY A 9 -29.39 48.26 -4.31
N HIS A 10 -29.57 46.96 -4.35
CA HIS A 10 -30.88 46.32 -4.17
C HIS A 10 -30.77 44.82 -4.31
N THR A 11 -30.91 44.18 -3.18
CA THR A 11 -31.40 42.80 -3.03
C THR A 11 -32.83 42.68 -3.60
N ARG A 12 -33.10 41.64 -4.39
CA ARG A 12 -34.46 41.11 -4.53
C ARG A 12 -34.42 39.59 -4.67
N PRO A 13 -35.25 38.90 -3.88
CA PRO A 13 -35.41 37.45 -4.00
C PRO A 13 -36.50 37.14 -5.05
N LEU A 14 -36.28 36.12 -5.86
CA LEU A 14 -37.32 35.51 -6.72
C LEU A 14 -37.92 34.33 -6.00
N SER A 15 -39.09 34.59 -5.42
CA SER A 15 -40.00 33.52 -5.01
C SER A 15 -41.34 33.70 -5.75
N ARG A 16 -41.83 32.60 -6.26
CA ARG A 16 -43.24 32.31 -6.52
C ARG A 16 -43.94 33.03 -7.68
N LEU A 17 -44.18 32.29 -8.77
CA LEU A 17 -45.37 32.45 -9.57
C LEU A 17 -45.83 31.08 -10.05
N ALA A 18 -46.71 30.49 -9.29
CA ALA A 18 -47.64 29.45 -9.72
C ALA A 18 -49.03 29.90 -9.35
N LEU A 19 -49.98 29.61 -10.18
CA LEU A 19 -51.44 29.83 -10.11
C LEU A 19 -51.97 31.24 -10.49
N LEU A 20 -52.60 31.32 -11.61
CA LEU A 20 -54.01 31.68 -11.81
C LEU A 20 -54.27 31.97 -13.29
N LEU A 21 -55.05 31.16 -13.97
CA LEU A 21 -55.96 31.60 -15.00
C LEU A 21 -57.11 30.59 -15.12
N LEU A 22 -58.15 30.89 -14.41
CA LEU A 22 -59.46 30.26 -14.53
C LEU A 22 -60.43 31.28 -15.13
N ALA A 23 -61.19 30.83 -16.10
CA ALA A 23 -62.50 31.30 -16.54
C ALA A 23 -62.64 32.65 -17.27
N THR A 24 -62.98 32.53 -18.54
CA THR A 24 -64.16 33.28 -19.08
C THR A 24 -64.91 32.44 -20.13
N ALA A 25 -66.08 32.07 -19.76
CA ALA A 25 -67.08 31.47 -20.67
C ALA A 25 -67.80 32.57 -21.48
N ILE A 26 -67.93 32.40 -22.79
CA ILE A 26 -68.98 33.07 -23.59
C ILE A 26 -69.65 32.03 -24.44
N VAL A 27 -70.93 31.93 -24.20
CA VAL A 27 -71.96 31.10 -24.91
C VAL A 27 -72.38 31.84 -26.18
N VAL A 28 -72.34 31.23 -27.37
CA VAL A 28 -73.29 31.49 -28.48
C VAL A 28 -73.30 30.29 -29.44
N GLY A 29 -74.47 29.70 -29.58
CA GLY A 29 -75.06 29.33 -30.85
C GLY A 29 -74.90 27.93 -31.41
N CYS A 30 -75.97 27.19 -31.39
CA CYS A 30 -76.19 25.88 -31.99
C CYS A 30 -75.76 25.70 -33.44
N ALA A 31 -74.98 24.64 -33.67
CA ALA A 31 -75.06 23.81 -34.88
C ALA A 31 -74.53 22.43 -34.54
N THR A 32 -75.37 21.42 -34.66
CA THR A 32 -74.95 20.02 -34.46
C THR A 32 -74.14 19.50 -35.64
N PRO A 33 -72.88 19.08 -35.44
CA PRO A 33 -72.27 18.11 -36.29
C PRO A 33 -72.21 16.73 -35.63
N ARG A 34 -72.12 15.69 -36.43
CA ARG A 34 -71.92 14.29 -36.06
C ARG A 34 -70.79 14.11 -35.10
N PRO A 35 -70.81 13.13 -34.15
CA PRO A 35 -69.72 12.82 -33.32
C PRO A 35 -68.54 12.25 -34.16
N ASP A 36 -67.40 12.94 -34.12
CA ASP A 36 -66.14 12.39 -34.53
C ASP A 36 -65.77 11.25 -33.56
N PRO A 37 -65.06 10.22 -34.02
CA PRO A 37 -64.60 9.16 -33.14
C PRO A 37 -63.80 9.74 -32.01
N GLU A 38 -64.02 9.30 -30.76
CA GLU A 38 -63.22 9.64 -29.57
C GLU A 38 -61.78 9.49 -29.92
N PRO A 39 -60.92 10.48 -29.59
CA PRO A 39 -59.49 10.28 -29.66
C PRO A 39 -59.12 9.15 -28.68
N THR A 40 -58.52 8.12 -29.20
CA THR A 40 -57.79 7.13 -28.40
C THR A 40 -56.93 7.89 -27.39
N PRO A 41 -56.94 7.54 -26.08
CA PRO A 41 -56.09 8.19 -25.11
C PRO A 41 -54.68 8.17 -25.66
N ASP A 42 -54.07 9.37 -25.74
CA ASP A 42 -52.67 9.53 -26.12
C ASP A 42 -51.86 8.47 -25.37
N ALA A 43 -51.25 7.60 -26.10
CA ALA A 43 -50.21 6.74 -25.53
C ALA A 43 -49.25 7.68 -24.82
N GLU A 44 -49.18 7.61 -23.48
CA GLU A 44 -48.16 8.33 -22.70
C GLU A 44 -46.83 8.15 -23.42
N VAL A 45 -46.35 9.22 -24.03
CA VAL A 45 -44.99 9.25 -24.59
C VAL A 45 -44.05 9.05 -23.41
N ARG A 46 -43.69 7.79 -23.16
CA ARG A 46 -42.68 7.48 -22.16
C ARG A 46 -41.39 8.18 -22.62
N PRO A 47 -40.83 9.05 -21.81
CA PRO A 47 -39.54 9.68 -22.17
C PRO A 47 -38.55 8.58 -22.46
N ASP A 48 -37.73 8.78 -23.48
CA ASP A 48 -36.64 7.83 -23.77
C ASP A 48 -35.74 7.75 -22.54
N LEU A 49 -35.63 6.56 -21.94
CA LEU A 49 -34.83 6.32 -20.74
C LEU A 49 -33.37 6.74 -20.94
N ALA A 50 -32.88 6.76 -22.19
CA ALA A 50 -31.53 7.18 -22.52
C ALA A 50 -31.31 8.70 -22.36
N GLU A 51 -32.36 9.50 -22.48
CA GLU A 51 -32.32 10.97 -22.37
C GLU A 51 -32.45 11.46 -20.91
N LEU A 52 -32.82 10.57 -19.98
CA LEU A 52 -32.98 10.96 -18.57
C LEU A 52 -31.64 11.04 -17.83
N PRO A 53 -31.52 11.98 -16.85
CA PRO A 53 -30.39 11.99 -15.93
C PRO A 53 -30.19 10.62 -15.27
N PRO A 54 -28.92 10.18 -15.04
CA PRO A 54 -28.62 8.85 -14.51
C PRO A 54 -29.39 8.49 -13.23
N GLU A 55 -29.51 9.44 -12.27
CA GLU A 55 -30.19 9.23 -10.99
C GLU A 55 -31.69 9.02 -11.18
N VAL A 56 -32.32 9.78 -12.11
CA VAL A 56 -33.76 9.67 -12.43
C VAL A 56 -34.00 8.34 -13.12
N ARG A 57 -33.16 7.97 -14.07
CA ARG A 57 -33.25 6.69 -14.78
C ARG A 57 -33.13 5.50 -13.82
N ALA A 58 -32.13 5.52 -12.91
CA ALA A 58 -31.92 4.46 -11.91
C ALA A 58 -33.17 4.35 -10.99
N SER A 59 -33.68 5.47 -10.48
CA SER A 59 -34.86 5.49 -9.60
C SER A 59 -36.12 4.97 -10.30
N LEU A 60 -36.30 5.29 -11.58
CA LEU A 60 -37.42 4.86 -12.37
C LEU A 60 -37.38 3.36 -12.66
N LEU A 61 -36.21 2.85 -13.07
CA LEU A 61 -35.96 1.43 -13.30
C LEU A 61 -36.12 0.59 -12.02
N LEU A 62 -35.61 1.07 -10.86
CA LEU A 62 -35.84 0.42 -9.58
C LEU A 62 -37.34 0.33 -9.21
N SER A 63 -38.11 1.39 -9.45
CA SER A 63 -39.56 1.41 -9.18
C SER A 63 -40.31 0.47 -10.13
N GLU A 64 -39.97 0.45 -11.41
CA GLU A 64 -40.57 -0.41 -12.41
C GLU A 64 -40.25 -1.88 -12.15
N ALA A 65 -38.96 -2.21 -11.85
CA ALA A 65 -38.53 -3.56 -11.51
C ALA A 65 -39.21 -4.10 -10.25
N ARG A 66 -39.47 -3.23 -9.26
CA ARG A 66 -40.20 -3.62 -8.04
C ARG A 66 -41.67 -3.94 -8.33
N SER A 67 -42.29 -3.24 -9.27
CA SER A 67 -43.71 -3.50 -9.65
C SER A 67 -43.87 -4.70 -10.59
N ARG A 68 -42.81 -5.00 -11.36
CA ARG A 68 -42.72 -6.12 -12.31
C ARG A 68 -41.31 -6.73 -12.23
N PRO A 69 -41.10 -7.74 -11.40
CA PRO A 69 -39.79 -8.34 -11.22
C PRO A 69 -39.41 -9.30 -12.37
N GLU A 70 -39.39 -8.77 -13.60
CA GLU A 70 -38.90 -9.49 -14.78
C GLU A 70 -37.36 -9.51 -14.76
N PRO A 71 -36.67 -10.66 -14.98
CA PRO A 71 -35.22 -10.78 -14.84
C PRO A 71 -34.44 -9.73 -15.63
N ASP A 72 -34.83 -9.42 -16.87
CA ASP A 72 -34.17 -8.41 -17.70
C ASP A 72 -34.33 -6.99 -17.15
N LEU A 73 -35.50 -6.68 -16.61
CA LEU A 73 -35.77 -5.37 -16.02
C LEU A 73 -34.99 -5.21 -14.70
N VAL A 74 -34.91 -6.26 -13.89
CA VAL A 74 -34.11 -6.29 -12.66
C VAL A 74 -32.62 -6.07 -12.99
N ARG A 75 -32.08 -6.78 -13.98
CA ARG A 75 -30.69 -6.58 -14.43
C ARG A 75 -30.42 -5.13 -14.85
N ARG A 76 -31.29 -4.56 -15.70
CA ARG A 76 -31.16 -3.15 -16.13
C ARG A 76 -31.26 -2.15 -14.98
N ALA A 77 -32.11 -2.41 -13.99
CA ALA A 77 -32.25 -1.56 -12.82
C ALA A 77 -30.97 -1.57 -11.97
N ILE A 78 -30.39 -2.75 -11.74
CA ILE A 78 -29.12 -2.90 -11.00
C ILE A 78 -27.97 -2.24 -11.77
N GLU A 79 -27.86 -2.45 -13.07
CA GLU A 79 -26.84 -1.80 -13.91
C GLU A 79 -26.93 -0.28 -13.87
N ALA A 80 -28.16 0.26 -13.90
CA ALA A 80 -28.37 1.70 -13.80
C ALA A 80 -27.94 2.28 -12.44
N VAL A 81 -28.13 1.53 -11.34
CA VAL A 81 -27.62 1.91 -10.01
C VAL A 81 -26.10 1.85 -9.97
N LEU A 82 -25.49 0.78 -10.51
CA LEU A 82 -24.04 0.61 -10.55
C LEU A 82 -23.32 1.62 -11.47
N ALA A 83 -24.05 2.28 -12.36
CA ALA A 83 -23.54 3.36 -13.21
C ALA A 83 -23.55 4.74 -12.51
N LEU A 84 -24.10 4.84 -11.29
CA LEU A 84 -24.06 6.07 -10.49
C LEU A 84 -22.71 6.19 -9.75
N ASP A 85 -22.17 7.40 -9.70
CA ASP A 85 -20.95 7.68 -8.95
C ASP A 85 -21.10 8.98 -8.14
N PRO A 86 -21.33 8.89 -6.82
CA PRO A 86 -21.58 7.66 -6.04
C PRO A 86 -23.07 7.24 -6.05
N ALA A 87 -23.33 5.94 -6.03
CA ALA A 87 -24.65 5.43 -5.70
C ALA A 87 -24.92 5.59 -4.19
N THR A 88 -26.16 5.95 -3.83
CA THR A 88 -26.53 6.07 -2.42
C THR A 88 -26.77 4.70 -1.76
N PRO A 89 -26.56 4.56 -0.43
CA PRO A 89 -26.87 3.30 0.27
C PRO A 89 -28.29 2.79 0.03
N ASP A 90 -29.31 3.67 0.05
CA ASP A 90 -30.70 3.30 -0.23
C ASP A 90 -30.91 2.72 -1.66
N GLN A 91 -30.20 3.26 -2.66
CA GLN A 91 -30.25 2.73 -4.03
C GLN A 91 -29.58 1.36 -4.12
N LEU A 92 -28.46 1.17 -3.44
CA LEU A 92 -27.77 -0.12 -3.39
C LEU A 92 -28.60 -1.18 -2.64
N ASP A 93 -29.23 -0.83 -1.52
CA ASP A 93 -30.09 -1.73 -0.76
C ASP A 93 -31.34 -2.17 -1.56
N ARG A 94 -31.94 -1.25 -2.32
CA ARG A 94 -33.05 -1.59 -3.21
C ARG A 94 -32.63 -2.48 -4.37
N ALA A 95 -31.46 -2.24 -4.95
CA ALA A 95 -30.91 -3.08 -5.99
C ALA A 95 -30.60 -4.49 -5.46
N GLU A 96 -30.08 -4.59 -4.23
CA GLU A 96 -29.84 -5.86 -3.55
C GLU A 96 -31.11 -6.66 -3.30
N ALA A 97 -32.18 -5.99 -2.83
CA ALA A 97 -33.47 -6.63 -2.63
C ALA A 97 -34.03 -7.21 -3.96
N LEU A 98 -33.91 -6.47 -5.08
CA LEU A 98 -34.32 -6.96 -6.39
C LEU A 98 -33.47 -8.14 -6.88
N TRP A 99 -32.15 -8.11 -6.65
CA TRP A 99 -31.26 -9.22 -7.00
C TRP A 99 -31.61 -10.49 -6.21
N ALA A 100 -31.93 -10.34 -4.91
CA ALA A 100 -32.34 -11.45 -4.05
C ALA A 100 -33.71 -12.07 -4.46
N GLU A 101 -34.60 -11.31 -5.09
CA GLU A 101 -35.92 -11.78 -5.59
C GLU A 101 -35.80 -12.56 -6.91
N LEU A 102 -34.64 -12.53 -7.60
CA LEU A 102 -34.46 -13.32 -8.82
C LEU A 102 -34.50 -14.83 -8.50
N PRO A 103 -35.11 -15.65 -9.38
CA PRO A 103 -35.04 -17.10 -9.26
C PRO A 103 -33.62 -17.63 -9.23
N ASP A 104 -33.33 -18.71 -8.50
CA ASP A 104 -31.99 -19.31 -8.39
C ASP A 104 -31.38 -19.61 -9.78
N ALA A 105 -32.15 -20.14 -10.69
CA ALA A 105 -31.69 -20.45 -12.05
C ALA A 105 -31.24 -19.20 -12.84
N GLU A 106 -31.85 -18.04 -12.56
CA GLU A 106 -31.44 -16.76 -13.17
C GLU A 106 -30.21 -16.17 -12.46
N ARG A 107 -30.10 -16.32 -11.14
CA ARG A 107 -28.95 -15.87 -10.35
C ARG A 107 -27.69 -16.66 -10.65
N ASP A 108 -27.82 -17.92 -11.05
CA ASP A 108 -26.72 -18.82 -11.36
C ASP A 108 -26.11 -18.60 -12.75
N THR A 109 -26.70 -17.73 -13.58
CA THR A 109 -26.08 -17.35 -14.86
C THR A 109 -24.79 -16.55 -14.63
N GLN A 110 -23.82 -16.66 -15.54
CA GLN A 110 -22.53 -15.96 -15.41
C GLN A 110 -22.72 -14.44 -15.32
N GLU A 111 -23.61 -13.88 -16.11
CA GLU A 111 -23.95 -12.46 -16.13
C GLU A 111 -24.58 -12.02 -14.79
N ALA A 112 -25.53 -12.79 -14.26
CA ALA A 112 -26.18 -12.44 -13.00
C ALA A 112 -25.24 -12.58 -11.80
N ARG A 113 -24.39 -13.62 -11.76
CA ARG A 113 -23.36 -13.77 -10.72
C ARG A 113 -22.39 -12.59 -10.73
N LEU A 114 -21.91 -12.18 -11.91
CA LEU A 114 -21.05 -11.01 -12.04
C LEU A 114 -21.77 -9.73 -11.57
N LEU A 115 -23.02 -9.54 -11.96
CA LEU A 115 -23.82 -8.38 -11.56
C LEU A 115 -24.04 -8.34 -10.04
N GLY A 116 -24.39 -9.46 -9.42
CA GLY A 116 -24.51 -9.60 -7.98
C GLY A 116 -23.19 -9.38 -7.23
N ALA A 117 -22.09 -9.84 -7.81
CA ALA A 117 -20.74 -9.60 -7.25
C ALA A 117 -20.35 -8.11 -7.34
N ARG A 118 -20.66 -7.43 -8.46
CA ARG A 118 -20.44 -5.98 -8.60
C ARG A 118 -21.28 -5.16 -7.62
N LEU A 119 -22.51 -5.60 -7.36
CA LEU A 119 -23.40 -4.96 -6.39
C LEU A 119 -22.86 -5.09 -4.96
N ALA A 120 -22.44 -6.29 -4.55
CA ALA A 120 -21.78 -6.50 -3.25
C ALA A 120 -20.49 -5.66 -3.12
N ALA A 121 -19.67 -5.59 -4.17
CA ALA A 121 -18.48 -4.75 -4.19
C ALA A 121 -18.80 -3.24 -4.05
N ALA A 122 -19.90 -2.76 -4.63
CA ALA A 122 -20.37 -1.38 -4.47
C ALA A 122 -20.79 -1.08 -3.01
N GLN A 123 -21.31 -2.09 -2.32
CA GLN A 123 -21.63 -2.03 -0.87
C GLN A 123 -20.37 -2.23 0.00
N ARG A 124 -19.19 -2.43 -0.60
CA ARG A 124 -17.92 -2.75 0.07
C ARG A 124 -17.90 -4.11 0.80
N ASP A 125 -18.83 -4.98 0.49
CA ASP A 125 -18.83 -6.38 0.96
C ASP A 125 -18.03 -7.26 -0.01
N TRP A 126 -16.72 -7.25 0.19
CA TRP A 126 -15.77 -7.96 -0.68
C TRP A 126 -15.83 -9.48 -0.50
N GLU A 127 -16.23 -9.96 0.68
CA GLU A 127 -16.42 -11.39 0.96
C GLU A 127 -17.60 -11.93 0.17
N LEU A 128 -18.75 -11.24 0.24
CA LEU A 128 -19.94 -11.56 -0.54
C LEU A 128 -19.69 -11.41 -2.05
N ALA A 129 -18.92 -10.39 -2.46
CA ALA A 129 -18.55 -10.21 -3.86
C ALA A 129 -17.77 -11.42 -4.40
N ARG A 130 -16.84 -11.95 -3.62
CA ARG A 130 -16.07 -13.16 -3.96
C ARG A 130 -16.94 -14.40 -4.01
N GLU A 131 -17.83 -14.56 -3.02
CA GLU A 131 -18.76 -15.68 -2.97
C GLU A 131 -19.65 -15.73 -4.23
N ARG A 132 -20.21 -14.59 -4.62
CA ARG A 132 -21.08 -14.47 -5.79
C ARG A 132 -20.35 -14.63 -7.12
N LEU A 133 -19.12 -14.10 -7.22
CA LEU A 133 -18.30 -14.29 -8.42
C LEU A 133 -17.95 -15.77 -8.60
N GLY A 134 -17.87 -16.51 -7.49
CA GLY A 134 -17.57 -17.94 -7.45
C GLY A 134 -16.08 -18.26 -7.65
N ALA A 135 -15.75 -19.54 -7.47
CA ALA A 135 -14.40 -20.07 -7.73
C ALA A 135 -14.12 -20.31 -9.23
N ASP A 136 -14.93 -19.69 -10.08
CA ASP A 136 -14.80 -19.85 -11.53
C ASP A 136 -13.44 -19.39 -11.98
N ASP A 137 -12.76 -20.25 -12.73
CA ASP A 137 -11.48 -19.94 -13.37
C ASP A 137 -11.61 -18.61 -14.14
N PRO A 138 -10.86 -17.57 -13.77
CA PRO A 138 -10.88 -16.31 -14.54
C PRO A 138 -10.49 -16.52 -16.00
N ASP A 139 -9.82 -17.63 -16.34
CA ASP A 139 -9.38 -17.97 -17.69
C ASP A 139 -10.36 -18.92 -18.44
N ASP A 140 -11.60 -19.10 -17.98
CA ASP A 140 -12.60 -19.93 -18.64
C ASP A 140 -12.96 -19.38 -20.05
N PRO A 141 -12.55 -20.08 -21.13
CA PRO A 141 -12.78 -19.64 -22.50
C PRO A 141 -14.24 -19.70 -22.96
N THR A 142 -15.13 -20.26 -22.12
CA THR A 142 -16.56 -20.37 -22.46
C THR A 142 -17.35 -19.10 -22.11
N ARG A 143 -16.75 -18.15 -21.42
CA ARG A 143 -17.38 -16.87 -21.05
C ARG A 143 -17.55 -15.95 -22.27
N SER A 144 -18.61 -15.15 -22.23
CA SER A 144 -18.69 -14.04 -23.18
C SER A 144 -17.52 -13.07 -22.95
N PRO A 145 -16.95 -12.46 -24.02
CA PRO A 145 -15.81 -11.53 -23.86
C PRO A 145 -16.09 -10.38 -22.88
N GLU A 146 -17.34 -9.93 -22.81
CA GLU A 146 -17.77 -8.86 -21.91
C GLU A 146 -17.75 -9.31 -20.44
N VAL A 147 -18.36 -10.46 -20.14
CA VAL A 147 -18.39 -11.05 -18.78
C VAL A 147 -16.96 -11.34 -18.31
N TYR A 148 -16.11 -11.87 -19.20
CA TYR A 148 -14.71 -12.13 -18.91
C TYR A 148 -13.97 -10.85 -18.52
N ARG A 149 -14.09 -9.79 -19.31
CA ARG A 149 -13.43 -8.50 -19.09
C ARG A 149 -13.87 -7.84 -17.78
N GLN A 150 -15.20 -7.75 -17.56
CA GLN A 150 -15.75 -7.19 -16.32
C GLN A 150 -15.40 -8.04 -15.09
N GLY A 151 -15.35 -9.36 -15.24
CA GLY A 151 -14.91 -10.29 -14.20
C GLY A 151 -13.45 -10.05 -13.79
N LEU A 152 -12.54 -9.90 -14.76
CA LEU A 152 -11.14 -9.54 -14.49
C LEU A 152 -11.01 -8.18 -13.79
N ALA A 153 -11.78 -7.18 -14.23
CA ALA A 153 -11.77 -5.85 -13.60
C ALA A 153 -12.20 -5.92 -12.12
N LEU A 154 -13.27 -6.67 -11.83
CA LEU A 154 -13.72 -6.88 -10.47
C LEU A 154 -12.72 -7.68 -9.64
N HIS A 155 -12.16 -8.76 -10.19
CA HIS A 155 -11.16 -9.58 -9.52
C HIS A 155 -9.91 -8.77 -9.16
N ALA A 156 -9.41 -7.94 -10.08
CA ALA A 156 -8.29 -7.04 -9.80
C ALA A 156 -8.60 -6.08 -8.63
N ARG A 157 -9.79 -5.50 -8.59
CA ARG A 157 -10.22 -4.62 -7.48
C ARG A 157 -10.28 -5.38 -6.14
N MET A 158 -10.76 -6.61 -6.13
CA MET A 158 -10.78 -7.45 -4.94
C MET A 158 -9.36 -7.73 -4.42
N LEU A 159 -8.44 -8.08 -5.31
CA LEU A 159 -7.02 -8.29 -4.98
C LEU A 159 -6.36 -7.01 -4.44
N GLU A 160 -6.69 -5.84 -5.00
CA GLU A 160 -6.24 -4.53 -4.51
C GLU A 160 -6.73 -4.28 -3.07
N GLN A 161 -7.99 -4.59 -2.76
CA GLN A 161 -8.53 -4.45 -1.40
C GLN A 161 -7.86 -5.39 -0.38
N GLU A 162 -7.45 -6.56 -0.83
CA GLU A 162 -6.74 -7.55 -0.01
C GLU A 162 -5.23 -7.29 0.08
N SER A 163 -4.76 -6.20 -0.50
CA SER A 163 -3.33 -5.87 -0.58
C SER A 163 -2.48 -6.95 -1.31
N GLN A 164 -3.10 -7.71 -2.20
CA GLN A 164 -2.45 -8.71 -3.03
C GLN A 164 -1.93 -8.06 -4.33
N TRP A 165 -1.02 -7.10 -4.17
CA TRP A 165 -0.57 -6.20 -5.25
C TRP A 165 0.01 -6.90 -6.47
N TYR A 166 0.75 -8.00 -6.26
CA TYR A 166 1.36 -8.76 -7.35
C TYR A 166 0.31 -9.44 -8.22
N GLN A 167 -0.65 -10.13 -7.60
CA GLN A 167 -1.75 -10.80 -8.31
C GLN A 167 -2.68 -9.78 -8.97
N ALA A 168 -2.92 -8.64 -8.30
CA ALA A 168 -3.68 -7.53 -8.88
C ALA A 168 -3.02 -7.00 -10.16
N LEU A 169 -1.70 -6.80 -10.13
CA LEU A 169 -0.96 -6.35 -11.31
C LEU A 169 -1.03 -7.37 -12.46
N ASP A 170 -0.84 -8.67 -12.18
CA ASP A 170 -0.97 -9.71 -13.20
C ASP A 170 -2.36 -9.68 -13.87
N THR A 171 -3.41 -9.59 -13.05
CA THR A 171 -4.80 -9.49 -13.54
C THR A 171 -5.02 -8.23 -14.38
N ARG A 172 -4.48 -7.08 -13.96
CA ARG A 172 -4.57 -5.81 -14.70
C ARG A 172 -3.82 -5.85 -16.03
N LEU A 173 -2.66 -6.50 -16.08
CA LEU A 173 -1.90 -6.67 -17.33
C LEU A 173 -2.63 -7.54 -18.35
N ARG A 174 -3.38 -8.57 -17.89
CA ARG A 174 -4.25 -9.37 -18.77
C ARG A 174 -5.43 -8.54 -19.27
N LEU A 175 -6.06 -7.75 -18.39
CA LEU A 175 -7.18 -6.87 -18.70
C LEU A 175 -6.78 -5.78 -19.70
N ASP A 176 -5.58 -5.23 -19.62
CA ASP A 176 -5.09 -4.12 -20.45
C ASP A 176 -5.24 -4.39 -21.95
N ARG A 177 -4.94 -5.61 -22.37
CA ARG A 177 -5.08 -6.05 -23.76
C ARG A 177 -6.52 -6.15 -24.25
N LEU A 178 -7.46 -6.36 -23.34
CA LEU A 178 -8.87 -6.49 -23.67
C LEU A 178 -9.57 -5.14 -23.75
N LEU A 179 -8.94 -4.08 -23.24
CA LEU A 179 -9.52 -2.73 -23.15
C LEU A 179 -9.12 -1.79 -24.30
N ILE A 180 -8.31 -2.23 -25.26
CA ILE A 180 -7.75 -1.38 -26.33
C ILE A 180 -8.84 -0.60 -27.10
N MET A 181 -10.04 -1.18 -27.21
CA MET A 181 -11.18 -0.55 -27.91
C MET A 181 -12.03 0.37 -27.03
N GLU A 182 -11.66 0.53 -25.73
CA GLU A 182 -12.37 1.32 -24.73
C GLU A 182 -11.42 2.35 -24.10
N PRO A 183 -11.19 3.49 -24.75
CA PRO A 183 -10.09 4.40 -24.39
C PRO A 183 -10.12 4.87 -22.93
N ASP A 184 -11.31 5.21 -22.39
CA ASP A 184 -11.43 5.75 -21.02
C ASP A 184 -11.16 4.66 -19.98
N THR A 185 -11.79 3.50 -20.10
CA THR A 185 -11.58 2.34 -19.21
C THR A 185 -10.14 1.82 -19.31
N HIS A 186 -9.56 1.87 -20.53
CA HIS A 186 -8.18 1.49 -20.75
C HIS A 186 -7.22 2.44 -20.02
N ALA A 187 -7.41 3.76 -20.14
CA ALA A 187 -6.60 4.74 -19.44
C ALA A 187 -6.67 4.56 -17.91
N GLU A 188 -7.87 4.33 -17.35
CA GLU A 188 -8.03 4.03 -15.93
C GLU A 188 -7.26 2.76 -15.51
N ASN A 189 -7.37 1.69 -16.30
CA ASN A 189 -6.63 0.45 -16.04
C ASN A 189 -5.12 0.67 -16.06
N GLN A 190 -4.61 1.47 -16.99
CA GLN A 190 -3.19 1.79 -17.09
C GLN A 190 -2.69 2.61 -15.90
N GLN A 191 -3.47 3.57 -15.41
CA GLN A 191 -3.14 4.30 -14.17
C GLN A 191 -3.09 3.34 -12.96
N ARG A 192 -4.01 2.36 -12.90
CA ARG A 192 -3.97 1.31 -11.86
C ARG A 192 -2.73 0.43 -11.98
N ILE A 193 -2.34 0.01 -13.19
CA ILE A 193 -1.08 -0.73 -13.42
C ILE A 193 0.11 0.08 -12.89
N TRP A 194 0.16 1.38 -13.19
CA TRP A 194 1.22 2.26 -12.72
C TRP A 194 1.28 2.37 -11.20
N GLY A 195 0.12 2.55 -10.56
CA GLY A 195 0.00 2.54 -9.11
C GLY A 195 0.43 1.22 -8.48
N LEU A 196 0.07 0.08 -9.08
CA LEU A 196 0.45 -1.24 -8.60
C LEU A 196 1.97 -1.46 -8.69
N LEU A 197 2.62 -0.98 -9.76
CA LEU A 197 4.08 -1.01 -9.86
C LEU A 197 4.75 -0.21 -8.72
N ALA A 198 4.14 0.91 -8.29
CA ALA A 198 4.63 1.66 -7.14
C ALA A 198 4.40 0.93 -5.80
N ALA A 199 3.27 0.22 -5.66
CA ALA A 199 2.94 -0.55 -4.46
C ALA A 199 3.80 -1.81 -4.27
N LEU A 200 4.34 -2.36 -5.35
CA LEU A 200 5.17 -3.57 -5.31
C LEU A 200 6.55 -3.31 -4.70
N ARG A 201 7.04 -4.29 -3.93
CA ARG A 201 8.44 -4.34 -3.50
C ARG A 201 9.38 -4.63 -4.71
N PRO A 202 10.65 -4.23 -4.64
CA PRO A 202 11.61 -4.45 -5.73
C PRO A 202 11.67 -5.92 -6.21
N ALA A 203 11.72 -6.90 -5.29
CA ALA A 203 11.77 -8.31 -5.66
C ALA A 203 10.50 -8.78 -6.39
N GLN A 204 9.33 -8.27 -6.02
CA GLN A 204 8.09 -8.58 -6.71
C GLN A 204 8.08 -8.00 -8.14
N ARG A 205 8.61 -6.79 -8.34
CA ARG A 205 8.79 -6.23 -9.70
C ARG A 205 9.78 -7.03 -10.53
N ASP A 206 10.87 -7.55 -9.90
CA ASP A 206 11.85 -8.41 -10.59
C ASP A 206 11.22 -9.70 -11.11
N ARG A 207 10.24 -10.26 -10.41
CA ARG A 207 9.51 -11.48 -10.83
C ARG A 207 8.61 -11.29 -12.05
N ILE A 208 8.17 -10.06 -12.33
CA ILE A 208 7.35 -9.78 -13.51
C ILE A 208 8.18 -9.98 -14.76
N VAL A 209 9.48 -9.63 -14.69
CA VAL A 209 10.40 -9.73 -15.82
C VAL A 209 10.60 -11.19 -16.21
N GLY A 210 10.21 -11.53 -17.44
CA GLY A 210 10.36 -12.86 -18.01
C GLY A 210 9.29 -13.90 -17.64
N ASN A 211 8.40 -13.61 -16.67
CA ASN A 211 7.41 -14.59 -16.19
C ASN A 211 5.95 -14.22 -16.50
N HIS A 212 5.70 -13.04 -17.08
CA HIS A 212 4.35 -12.52 -17.28
C HIS A 212 4.08 -12.07 -18.72
N PRO A 213 2.82 -11.65 -19.04
CA PRO A 213 2.45 -11.24 -20.38
C PRO A 213 3.50 -10.36 -21.05
N PRO A 214 3.73 -10.46 -22.37
CA PRO A 214 4.84 -9.80 -23.07
C PRO A 214 5.02 -8.30 -22.76
N ASP A 215 3.95 -7.62 -22.28
CA ASP A 215 3.98 -6.19 -21.97
C ASP A 215 4.46 -5.89 -20.53
N GLY A 216 4.48 -6.90 -19.64
CA GLY A 216 4.90 -6.74 -18.25
C GLY A 216 6.33 -6.24 -18.11
N ASP A 217 7.26 -6.79 -18.89
CA ASP A 217 8.67 -6.37 -18.92
C ASP A 217 8.81 -4.91 -19.34
N ALA A 218 8.03 -4.49 -20.31
CA ALA A 218 8.04 -3.13 -20.81
C ALA A 218 7.50 -2.16 -19.75
N TRP A 219 6.42 -2.50 -19.05
CA TRP A 219 5.89 -1.72 -17.94
C TRP A 219 6.91 -1.55 -16.81
N VAL A 220 7.56 -2.64 -16.38
CA VAL A 220 8.59 -2.60 -15.32
C VAL A 220 9.79 -1.77 -15.77
N SER A 221 10.22 -1.89 -17.03
CA SER A 221 11.34 -1.11 -17.57
C SER A 221 11.02 0.39 -17.59
N LEU A 222 9.81 0.79 -18.02
CA LEU A 222 9.36 2.18 -17.97
C LEU A 222 9.37 2.73 -16.55
N PHE A 223 8.77 1.99 -15.62
CA PHE A 223 8.70 2.38 -14.21
C PHE A 223 10.10 2.61 -13.62
N ARG A 224 11.05 1.70 -13.89
CA ARG A 224 12.44 1.83 -13.42
C ARG A 224 13.16 3.04 -14.02
N LEU A 225 12.97 3.29 -15.30
CA LEU A 225 13.59 4.41 -15.99
C LEU A 225 13.09 5.76 -15.47
N LEU A 226 11.77 5.92 -15.29
CA LEU A 226 11.22 7.15 -14.73
C LEU A 226 11.56 7.33 -13.25
N ARG A 227 11.57 6.24 -12.47
CA ARG A 227 11.98 6.27 -11.05
C ARG A 227 13.45 6.68 -10.86
N ALA A 228 14.31 6.37 -11.81
CA ALA A 228 15.72 6.71 -11.78
C ALA A 228 16.04 8.11 -12.32
N ALA A 229 15.05 8.80 -12.91
CA ALA A 229 15.22 10.16 -13.40
C ALA A 229 15.16 11.14 -12.22
N ASP A 230 16.17 12.01 -12.09
CA ASP A 230 16.24 13.04 -11.05
C ASP A 230 15.68 14.39 -11.54
N THR A 231 15.58 14.57 -12.86
CA THR A 231 15.12 15.82 -13.48
C THR A 231 14.08 15.55 -14.56
N GLU A 232 13.27 16.58 -14.87
CA GLU A 232 12.30 16.53 -15.95
C GLU A 232 12.95 16.20 -17.31
N GLU A 233 14.14 16.74 -17.57
CA GLU A 233 14.88 16.45 -18.81
C GLU A 233 15.29 14.97 -18.90
N GLN A 234 15.73 14.38 -17.79
CA GLN A 234 16.06 12.95 -17.72
C GLN A 234 14.80 12.11 -17.91
N ALA A 235 13.66 12.49 -17.33
CA ALA A 235 12.39 11.81 -17.50
C ALA A 235 11.92 11.86 -18.96
N HIS A 236 12.01 13.01 -19.64
CA HIS A 236 11.71 13.16 -21.06
C HIS A 236 12.60 12.27 -21.92
N LEU A 237 13.90 12.26 -21.68
CA LEU A 237 14.84 11.43 -22.41
C LEU A 237 14.55 9.93 -22.20
N ALA A 238 14.32 9.53 -20.96
CA ALA A 238 14.00 8.14 -20.60
C ALA A 238 12.71 7.67 -21.28
N ALA A 239 11.65 8.47 -21.24
CA ALA A 239 10.38 8.19 -21.91
C ALA A 239 10.55 8.10 -23.45
N GLY A 240 11.34 9.00 -24.05
CA GLY A 240 11.65 8.99 -25.47
C GLY A 240 12.36 7.70 -25.91
N LEU A 241 13.43 7.33 -25.22
CA LEU A 241 14.18 6.10 -25.49
C LEU A 241 13.35 4.83 -25.25
N TRP A 242 12.51 4.84 -24.26
CA TRP A 242 11.61 3.72 -24.00
C TRP A 242 10.57 3.57 -25.12
N ARG A 243 9.95 4.67 -25.54
CA ARG A 243 8.97 4.68 -26.65
C ARG A 243 9.57 4.19 -27.97
N GLU A 244 10.81 4.53 -28.26
CA GLU A 244 11.51 4.02 -29.46
C GLU A 244 11.67 2.49 -29.44
N ARG A 245 11.88 1.90 -28.26
CA ARG A 245 11.99 0.45 -28.08
C ARG A 245 10.64 -0.27 -28.04
N HIS A 246 9.59 0.45 -27.64
CA HIS A 246 8.24 -0.08 -27.44
C HIS A 246 7.17 0.76 -28.16
N PRO A 247 7.26 0.94 -29.50
CA PRO A 247 6.43 1.90 -30.23
C PRO A 247 4.93 1.54 -30.23
N ALA A 248 4.59 0.25 -30.11
CA ALA A 248 3.21 -0.24 -30.09
C ALA A 248 2.68 -0.51 -28.67
N HIS A 249 3.46 -0.20 -27.62
CA HIS A 249 3.05 -0.50 -26.27
C HIS A 249 1.95 0.45 -25.80
N PRO A 250 0.87 -0.05 -25.15
CA PRO A 250 -0.26 0.78 -24.74
C PRO A 250 0.11 1.92 -23.77
N ALA A 251 1.12 1.75 -22.92
CA ALA A 251 1.60 2.80 -22.00
C ALA A 251 2.12 4.08 -22.70
N ASN A 252 2.28 4.08 -24.03
CA ASN A 252 2.66 5.29 -24.76
C ASN A 252 1.65 6.43 -24.59
N SER A 253 0.38 6.12 -24.31
CA SER A 253 -0.67 7.12 -24.03
C SER A 253 -0.47 7.84 -22.70
N LEU A 254 0.15 7.20 -21.69
CA LEU A 254 0.42 7.77 -20.37
C LEU A 254 1.71 8.61 -20.32
N LEU A 255 2.65 8.43 -21.24
CA LEU A 255 3.96 9.09 -21.17
C LEU A 255 3.90 10.60 -20.96
N PRO A 256 2.99 11.37 -21.64
CA PRO A 256 2.91 12.81 -21.44
C PRO A 256 2.57 13.18 -19.99
N GLU A 257 1.63 12.45 -19.36
CA GLU A 257 1.20 12.68 -18.00
C GLU A 257 2.30 12.29 -17.00
N LEU A 258 2.92 11.11 -17.20
CA LEU A 258 3.99 10.62 -16.34
C LEU A 258 5.21 11.53 -16.34
N VAL A 259 5.56 12.10 -17.48
CA VAL A 259 6.68 13.05 -17.58
C VAL A 259 6.31 14.43 -17.04
N ALA A 260 5.08 14.92 -17.28
CA ALA A 260 4.62 16.19 -16.74
C ALA A 260 4.52 16.19 -15.20
N SER A 261 4.40 15.02 -14.56
CA SER A 261 4.45 14.89 -13.11
C SER A 261 5.87 14.95 -12.51
N HIS A 262 6.92 15.02 -13.33
CA HIS A 262 8.27 15.41 -12.96
C HIS A 262 8.45 16.93 -13.20
N PRO A 263 9.06 17.69 -12.32
CA PRO A 263 9.79 17.37 -11.08
C PRO A 263 8.91 17.30 -9.83
N LEU A 264 9.43 16.67 -8.80
CA LEU A 264 8.81 16.66 -7.48
C LEU A 264 8.91 18.06 -6.85
N VAL A 265 7.87 18.86 -6.99
CA VAL A 265 7.79 20.21 -6.44
C VAL A 265 7.34 20.14 -4.97
N ALA A 266 7.92 20.97 -4.11
CA ALA A 266 7.43 21.09 -2.75
C ALA A 266 6.00 21.65 -2.73
N ASP A 267 5.17 21.12 -1.83
CA ASP A 267 3.80 21.59 -1.62
C ASP A 267 3.78 23.07 -1.18
N ALA A 268 2.61 23.71 -1.31
CA ALA A 268 2.47 25.13 -0.96
C ALA A 268 2.95 25.44 0.47
N PRO A 269 3.62 26.58 0.69
CA PRO A 269 4.04 27.01 2.02
C PRO A 269 2.87 27.14 2.99
N GLY A 270 3.11 26.80 4.26
CA GLY A 270 2.08 26.92 5.29
C GLY A 270 2.53 26.32 6.62
N ASP A 271 1.78 26.63 7.69
CA ASP A 271 2.12 26.17 9.03
C ASP A 271 2.05 24.64 9.15
N THR A 272 3.03 24.06 9.81
CA THR A 272 3.11 22.61 10.11
C THR A 272 2.82 22.38 11.58
N LEU A 273 1.79 21.60 11.89
CA LEU A 273 1.48 21.15 13.24
C LEU A 273 2.14 19.81 13.53
N VAL A 274 2.86 19.73 14.64
CA VAL A 274 3.52 18.49 15.10
C VAL A 274 2.84 18.01 16.37
N LEU A 275 2.30 16.79 16.34
CA LEU A 275 1.60 16.11 17.43
C LEU A 275 2.42 14.94 17.94
N LEU A 276 3.15 15.12 19.04
CA LEU A 276 4.05 14.09 19.58
C LEU A 276 3.89 13.94 21.09
N PRO A 277 4.12 12.74 21.65
CA PRO A 277 4.19 12.53 23.09
C PRO A 277 5.54 13.06 23.61
N LEU A 278 5.58 14.30 24.08
CA LEU A 278 6.79 14.93 24.60
C LEU A 278 6.95 14.74 26.10
N SER A 279 5.93 14.19 26.75
CA SER A 279 5.91 13.79 28.14
C SER A 279 5.34 12.36 28.28
N GLY A 280 5.49 11.73 29.46
CA GLY A 280 5.05 10.35 29.71
C GLY A 280 5.99 9.28 29.16
N ASP A 281 5.50 8.04 29.01
CA ASP A 281 6.30 6.85 28.70
C ASP A 281 6.99 6.90 27.32
N LEU A 282 6.40 7.61 26.36
CA LEU A 282 6.93 7.74 25.01
C LEU A 282 7.74 9.02 24.79
N ALA A 283 8.02 9.79 25.85
CA ALA A 283 8.68 11.10 25.74
C ALA A 283 10.05 11.03 25.05
N ALA A 284 10.84 10.00 25.32
CA ALA A 284 12.16 9.83 24.69
C ALA A 284 12.03 9.64 23.16
N LEU A 285 11.04 8.86 22.70
CA LEU A 285 10.76 8.68 21.28
C LEU A 285 10.23 9.96 20.64
N GLY A 286 9.24 10.60 21.29
CA GLY A 286 8.64 11.84 20.80
C GLY A 286 9.68 12.95 20.63
N ASN A 287 10.58 13.12 21.63
CA ASN A 287 11.64 14.12 21.56
C ASN A 287 12.69 13.80 20.48
N ALA A 288 13.05 12.53 20.26
CA ALA A 288 13.97 12.14 19.20
C ALA A 288 13.38 12.45 17.82
N ILE A 289 12.10 12.15 17.60
CA ILE A 289 11.40 12.48 16.35
C ILE A 289 11.33 14.01 16.17
N LEU A 290 11.00 14.74 17.23
CA LEU A 290 10.94 16.22 17.18
C LEU A 290 12.30 16.84 16.84
N ASP A 291 13.38 16.31 17.38
CA ASP A 291 14.74 16.74 17.02
C ASP A 291 14.99 16.57 15.51
N GLY A 292 14.64 15.40 14.96
CA GLY A 292 14.73 15.15 13.51
C GLY A 292 13.88 16.11 12.68
N ILE A 293 12.60 16.31 13.05
CA ILE A 293 11.69 17.25 12.39
C ILE A 293 12.29 18.65 12.39
N THR A 294 12.79 19.10 13.54
CA THR A 294 13.37 20.44 13.69
C THR A 294 14.61 20.64 12.81
N ARG A 295 15.50 19.66 12.78
CA ARG A 295 16.70 19.70 11.91
C ARG A 295 16.31 19.79 10.44
N ALA A 296 15.36 18.94 9.97
CA ALA A 296 14.91 18.97 8.59
C ALA A 296 14.18 20.28 8.24
N TYR A 297 13.34 20.80 9.14
CA TYR A 297 12.66 22.08 8.95
C TYR A 297 13.66 23.22 8.66
N TYR A 298 14.74 23.33 9.44
CA TYR A 298 15.77 24.35 9.20
C TYR A 298 16.62 24.04 7.96
N ALA A 299 16.91 22.77 7.66
CA ALA A 299 17.66 22.38 6.47
C ALA A 299 16.89 22.67 5.16
N GLU A 300 15.55 22.57 5.17
CA GLU A 300 14.67 22.94 4.05
C GLU A 300 14.41 24.48 4.00
N GLY A 301 15.17 25.26 4.74
CA GLY A 301 15.18 26.74 4.68
C GLY A 301 14.30 27.47 5.69
N GLY A 302 13.55 26.77 6.54
CA GLY A 302 12.72 27.39 7.60
C GLY A 302 11.60 28.34 7.11
N GLY A 303 11.48 28.55 5.80
CA GLY A 303 10.57 29.53 5.17
C GLY A 303 9.20 28.98 4.80
N ASN A 304 8.92 27.71 5.06
CA ASN A 304 7.69 27.03 4.64
C ASN A 304 6.50 27.19 5.62
N GLY A 305 6.45 28.25 6.42
CA GLY A 305 5.47 28.47 7.48
C GLY A 305 6.04 28.16 8.87
N ARG A 306 5.23 28.29 9.92
CA ARG A 306 5.65 28.05 11.30
C ARG A 306 5.60 26.57 11.65
N LEU A 307 6.54 26.13 12.49
CA LEU A 307 6.51 24.81 13.12
C LEU A 307 5.79 24.93 14.48
N ILE A 308 4.60 24.38 14.60
CA ILE A 308 3.74 24.45 15.78
C ILE A 308 3.77 23.10 16.48
N VAL A 309 4.37 23.01 17.66
CA VAL A 309 4.52 21.74 18.39
C VAL A 309 3.48 21.66 19.51
N ARG A 310 2.84 20.49 19.66
CA ARG A 310 1.90 20.18 20.74
C ARG A 310 2.22 18.82 21.34
N ASP A 311 2.25 18.79 22.66
CA ASP A 311 2.44 17.57 23.45
C ASP A 311 1.11 16.79 23.53
N THR A 312 1.09 15.58 23.01
CA THR A 312 -0.07 14.67 23.11
C THR A 312 -0.11 13.90 24.44
N ARG A 313 0.94 13.97 25.23
CA ARG A 313 1.15 13.20 26.50
C ARG A 313 0.99 11.69 26.35
N GLY A 314 0.92 11.21 25.11
CA GLY A 314 0.59 9.81 24.83
C GLY A 314 -0.88 9.46 25.09
N GLU A 315 -1.76 10.43 25.25
CA GLU A 315 -3.19 10.27 25.49
C GLU A 315 -3.96 10.25 24.17
N PRO A 316 -4.69 9.19 23.82
CA PRO A 316 -5.38 9.10 22.53
C PRO A 316 -6.41 10.21 22.32
N ASP A 317 -7.31 10.42 23.26
CA ASP A 317 -8.37 11.45 23.16
C ASP A 317 -7.80 12.88 23.10
N GLY A 318 -6.70 13.12 23.82
CA GLY A 318 -5.95 14.37 23.77
C GLY A 318 -5.36 14.64 22.38
N ALA A 319 -4.81 13.61 21.75
CA ALA A 319 -4.24 13.71 20.40
C ALA A 319 -5.32 14.01 19.35
N ALA A 320 -6.47 13.33 19.37
CA ALA A 320 -7.58 13.58 18.47
C ALA A 320 -8.17 15.00 18.65
N ALA A 321 -8.26 15.49 19.88
CA ALA A 321 -8.72 16.86 20.16
C ALA A 321 -7.73 17.90 19.62
N LEU A 322 -6.42 17.68 19.76
CA LEU A 322 -5.38 18.55 19.21
C LEU A 322 -5.38 18.54 17.67
N TYR A 323 -5.61 17.39 17.07
CA TYR A 323 -5.75 17.24 15.61
C TYR A 323 -6.91 18.10 15.08
N ARG A 324 -8.12 17.93 15.63
CA ARG A 324 -9.29 18.74 15.21
C ARG A 324 -9.04 20.24 15.34
N ARG A 325 -8.43 20.69 16.45
CA ARG A 325 -8.07 22.11 16.60
C ARG A 325 -7.04 22.56 15.56
N GLY A 326 -6.13 21.68 15.15
CA GLY A 326 -5.20 21.93 14.05
C GLY A 326 -5.94 22.17 12.74
N VAL A 327 -6.88 21.29 12.40
CA VAL A 327 -7.74 21.41 11.22
C VAL A 327 -8.52 22.74 11.26
N ASP A 328 -9.19 23.04 12.37
CA ASP A 328 -9.96 24.28 12.56
C ASP A 328 -9.10 25.55 12.48
N SER A 329 -7.83 25.48 12.84
CA SER A 329 -6.91 26.63 12.80
C SER A 329 -6.31 26.90 11.43
N GLY A 330 -6.57 26.02 10.44
CA GLY A 330 -6.11 26.20 9.06
C GLY A 330 -4.61 26.01 8.87
N VAL A 331 -3.95 25.10 9.64
CA VAL A 331 -2.59 24.67 9.34
C VAL A 331 -2.55 23.96 7.98
N ALA A 332 -1.44 24.06 7.28
CA ALA A 332 -1.32 23.45 5.95
C ALA A 332 -1.12 21.94 6.01
N ARG A 333 -0.45 21.44 7.05
CA ARG A 333 -0.11 20.03 7.21
C ARG A 333 0.09 19.63 8.67
N ILE A 334 0.00 18.31 8.94
CA ILE A 334 0.16 17.76 10.29
C ILE A 334 1.15 16.58 10.25
N ILE A 335 2.03 16.49 11.26
CA ILE A 335 2.93 15.34 11.47
C ILE A 335 2.61 14.74 12.83
N GLY A 336 2.30 13.45 12.87
CA GLY A 336 1.81 12.74 14.06
C GLY A 336 0.30 12.49 13.99
N PRO A 337 -0.25 11.85 15.02
CA PRO A 337 0.39 11.40 16.26
C PRO A 337 1.27 10.15 16.09
N LEU A 338 1.93 9.74 17.20
CA LEU A 338 2.83 8.58 17.22
C LEU A 338 2.19 7.32 17.80
N ARG A 339 1.38 7.44 18.84
CA ARG A 339 0.77 6.30 19.52
C ARG A 339 -0.29 5.65 18.65
N ARG A 340 -0.29 4.31 18.55
CA ARG A 340 -1.18 3.57 17.63
C ARG A 340 -2.66 3.89 17.84
N GLU A 341 -3.10 3.93 19.10
CA GLU A 341 -4.49 4.27 19.43
C GLU A 341 -4.85 5.70 19.01
N SER A 342 -3.93 6.66 19.19
CA SER A 342 -4.10 8.04 18.73
C SER A 342 -4.16 8.14 17.21
N VAL A 343 -3.34 7.36 16.51
CA VAL A 343 -3.33 7.26 15.05
C VAL A 343 -4.68 6.74 14.55
N SER A 344 -5.20 5.67 15.14
CA SER A 344 -6.50 5.10 14.76
C SER A 344 -7.66 6.06 14.98
N GLN A 345 -7.63 6.85 16.06
CA GLN A 345 -8.65 7.87 16.32
C GLN A 345 -8.59 9.03 15.31
N VAL A 346 -7.39 9.47 14.93
CA VAL A 346 -7.22 10.50 13.89
C VAL A 346 -7.62 9.97 12.52
N ALA A 347 -7.28 8.74 12.19
CA ALA A 347 -7.65 8.08 10.94
C ALA A 347 -9.18 7.96 10.75
N ALA A 348 -9.93 7.88 11.85
CA ALA A 348 -11.39 7.84 11.84
C ALA A 348 -12.07 9.24 11.86
N SER A 349 -11.30 10.33 11.66
CA SER A 349 -11.86 11.69 11.69
C SER A 349 -12.55 12.04 10.38
N ASP A 350 -13.69 12.75 10.47
CA ASP A 350 -14.48 13.19 9.29
C ASP A 350 -13.81 14.34 8.51
N GLN A 351 -12.97 15.12 9.18
CA GLN A 351 -12.25 16.24 8.57
C GLN A 351 -10.77 15.93 8.54
N THR A 352 -10.17 16.05 7.36
CA THR A 352 -8.77 15.70 7.13
C THR A 352 -8.00 16.82 6.45
N LEU A 353 -6.71 16.90 6.77
CA LEU A 353 -5.69 17.70 6.11
C LEU A 353 -4.53 16.79 5.72
N PRO A 354 -3.64 17.20 4.81
CA PRO A 354 -2.41 16.49 4.54
C PRO A 354 -1.68 16.14 5.84
N THR A 355 -1.64 14.84 6.18
CA THR A 355 -1.14 14.38 7.48
C THR A 355 -0.26 13.14 7.32
N ILE A 356 0.90 13.16 7.97
CA ILE A 356 1.74 11.98 8.13
C ILE A 356 1.53 11.40 9.54
N LEU A 357 0.80 10.31 9.64
CA LEU A 357 0.61 9.52 10.85
C LEU A 357 1.88 8.71 11.13
N LEU A 358 2.44 8.81 12.33
CA LEU A 358 3.75 8.19 12.65
C LEU A 358 3.62 6.76 13.19
N ASN A 359 2.55 6.07 12.82
CA ASN A 359 2.34 4.65 13.09
C ASN A 359 1.31 4.08 12.12
N ARG A 360 1.17 2.75 12.10
CA ARG A 360 0.14 2.05 11.32
C ARG A 360 -1.22 2.07 12.00
N THR A 361 -2.26 1.98 11.20
CA THR A 361 -3.64 1.79 11.61
C THR A 361 -4.30 0.69 10.77
N GLU A 362 -5.32 0.06 11.33
CA GLU A 362 -6.20 -0.87 10.61
C GLU A 362 -7.42 -0.15 10.03
N VAL A 363 -7.60 1.11 10.39
CA VAL A 363 -8.65 1.96 9.86
C VAL A 363 -8.25 2.40 8.46
N SER A 364 -9.16 2.23 7.48
CA SER A 364 -8.96 2.76 6.13
C SER A 364 -8.82 4.28 6.18
N THR A 365 -7.73 4.79 5.63
CA THR A 365 -7.42 6.23 5.63
C THR A 365 -7.84 6.87 4.31
N PRO A 366 -8.41 8.08 4.35
CA PRO A 366 -8.52 8.90 3.14
C PRO A 366 -7.13 9.30 2.61
N SER A 367 -7.08 9.73 1.36
CA SER A 367 -5.81 9.97 0.64
C SER A 367 -4.91 11.06 1.26
N GLU A 368 -5.49 11.97 2.04
CA GLU A 368 -4.78 13.02 2.77
C GLU A 368 -3.99 12.48 3.95
N LEU A 369 -4.40 11.34 4.49
CA LEU A 369 -3.75 10.71 5.64
C LEU A 369 -2.83 9.59 5.16
N THR A 370 -1.53 9.77 5.36
CA THR A 370 -0.53 8.75 5.05
C THR A 370 0.12 8.21 6.32
N THR A 371 0.56 6.96 6.31
CA THR A 371 1.20 6.32 7.47
C THR A 371 2.69 6.12 7.24
N LEU A 372 3.51 6.54 8.19
CA LEU A 372 4.97 6.42 8.15
C LEU A 372 5.46 5.74 9.43
N ALA A 373 6.15 4.61 9.31
CA ALA A 373 6.65 3.88 10.47
C ALA A 373 7.95 3.13 10.19
N LEU A 374 8.79 2.97 11.22
CA LEU A 374 9.86 1.98 11.23
C LEU A 374 9.31 0.66 11.74
N ASN A 375 9.13 -0.28 10.85
CA ASN A 375 8.30 -1.45 11.08
C ASN A 375 9.11 -2.74 10.94
N PRO A 376 9.24 -3.54 12.01
CA PRO A 376 9.98 -4.80 11.97
C PRO A 376 9.46 -5.79 10.93
N GLU A 377 8.19 -5.74 10.61
CA GLU A 377 7.56 -6.58 9.60
C GLU A 377 8.08 -6.23 8.19
N GLU A 378 8.27 -4.92 7.90
CA GLU A 378 8.86 -4.48 6.62
C GLU A 378 10.34 -4.88 6.52
N ASP A 379 11.08 -4.75 7.63
CA ASP A 379 12.47 -5.20 7.68
C ASP A 379 12.57 -6.72 7.41
N ALA A 380 11.66 -7.50 7.97
CA ALA A 380 11.59 -8.94 7.72
C ALA A 380 11.29 -9.27 6.25
N ARG A 381 10.36 -8.52 5.62
CA ARG A 381 10.08 -8.64 4.19
C ARG A 381 11.28 -8.25 3.34
N ALA A 382 11.99 -7.18 3.71
CA ALA A 382 13.21 -6.76 3.00
C ALA A 382 14.30 -7.85 3.06
N VAL A 383 14.44 -8.55 4.21
CA VAL A 383 15.36 -9.68 4.34
C VAL A 383 14.93 -10.84 3.44
N ALA A 384 13.65 -11.21 3.42
CA ALA A 384 13.14 -12.25 2.54
C ALA A 384 13.36 -11.92 1.05
N ASP A 385 13.09 -10.67 0.65
CA ASP A 385 13.30 -10.17 -0.71
C ASP A 385 14.78 -10.22 -1.12
N ARG A 386 15.70 -9.92 -0.20
CA ARG A 386 17.15 -10.01 -0.47
C ARG A 386 17.60 -11.45 -0.61
N ALA A 387 17.12 -12.36 0.26
CA ALA A 387 17.38 -13.78 0.16
C ALA A 387 16.88 -14.33 -1.18
N ALA A 388 15.68 -13.93 -1.58
CA ALA A 388 15.10 -14.29 -2.86
C ALA A 388 15.98 -13.90 -4.04
N ARG A 389 16.45 -12.66 -4.08
CA ARG A 389 17.36 -12.16 -5.15
C ARG A 389 18.71 -12.86 -5.15
N ALA A 390 19.21 -13.29 -3.98
CA ALA A 390 20.42 -14.09 -3.88
C ALA A 390 20.23 -15.57 -4.28
N GLY A 391 19.01 -15.99 -4.65
CA GLY A 391 18.70 -17.36 -5.01
C GLY A 391 18.57 -18.33 -3.82
N TRP A 392 18.43 -17.81 -2.59
CA TRP A 392 18.26 -18.63 -1.39
C TRP A 392 16.79 -18.91 -1.14
N HIS A 393 16.47 -20.18 -0.92
CA HIS A 393 15.08 -20.66 -0.90
C HIS A 393 14.67 -21.31 0.42
N HIS A 394 15.64 -21.75 1.23
CA HIS A 394 15.40 -22.66 2.34
C HIS A 394 16.00 -22.15 3.66
N PRO A 395 15.42 -21.07 4.26
CA PRO A 395 15.92 -20.51 5.50
C PRO A 395 15.72 -21.42 6.71
N LEU A 396 16.73 -21.40 7.60
CA LEU A 396 16.54 -21.68 9.01
C LEU A 396 16.22 -20.36 9.72
N VAL A 397 15.08 -20.28 10.41
CA VAL A 397 14.60 -19.03 11.02
C VAL A 397 14.74 -19.11 12.54
N LEU A 398 15.49 -18.19 13.13
CA LEU A 398 15.73 -18.09 14.57
C LEU A 398 15.10 -16.80 15.12
N LEU A 399 14.12 -16.92 16.01
CA LEU A 399 13.31 -15.80 16.49
C LEU A 399 13.15 -15.83 18.02
N PRO A 400 13.02 -14.69 18.69
CA PRO A 400 12.64 -14.67 20.10
C PRO A 400 11.17 -15.09 20.25
N GLU A 401 10.82 -15.61 21.42
CA GLU A 401 9.42 -15.80 21.81
C GLU A 401 8.71 -14.45 22.00
N GLY A 402 7.37 -14.48 21.90
CA GLY A 402 6.49 -13.34 22.14
C GLY A 402 6.11 -12.56 20.87
N ALA A 403 5.28 -11.54 21.09
CA ALA A 403 4.60 -10.80 20.03
C ALA A 403 5.50 -10.23 18.93
N PHE A 404 6.71 -9.77 19.27
CA PHE A 404 7.68 -9.29 18.30
C PHE A 404 8.12 -10.41 17.34
N GLY A 405 8.54 -11.57 17.91
CA GLY A 405 8.94 -12.72 17.09
C GLY A 405 7.78 -13.26 16.24
N ASP A 406 6.54 -13.21 16.74
CA ASP A 406 5.36 -13.68 15.99
C ASP A 406 5.06 -12.78 14.79
N ARG A 407 5.09 -11.46 14.96
CA ARG A 407 4.90 -10.52 13.85
C ARG A 407 5.98 -10.65 12.78
N VAL A 408 7.26 -10.70 13.19
CA VAL A 408 8.40 -10.89 12.28
C VAL A 408 8.27 -12.22 11.53
N ALA A 409 7.92 -13.32 12.23
CA ALA A 409 7.71 -14.62 11.61
C ALA A 409 6.59 -14.61 10.58
N SER A 410 5.47 -13.98 10.90
CA SER A 410 4.32 -13.87 10.00
C SER A 410 4.68 -13.09 8.73
N ALA A 411 5.32 -11.92 8.88
CA ALA A 411 5.73 -11.07 7.77
C ALA A 411 6.79 -11.75 6.88
N PHE A 412 7.76 -12.43 7.48
CA PHE A 412 8.79 -13.17 6.76
C PHE A 412 8.21 -14.35 5.97
N ARG A 413 7.29 -15.13 6.59
CA ARG A 413 6.61 -16.23 5.90
C ARG A 413 5.72 -15.75 4.76
N ALA A 414 4.99 -14.66 4.96
CA ALA A 414 4.16 -14.07 3.92
C ALA A 414 5.00 -13.64 2.71
N ALA A 415 6.15 -13.01 2.94
CA ALA A 415 7.06 -12.62 1.86
C ALA A 415 7.66 -13.82 1.13
N LEU A 416 7.96 -14.91 1.84
CA LEU A 416 8.40 -16.17 1.22
C LEU A 416 7.30 -16.89 0.46
N ALA A 417 6.04 -16.84 0.95
CA ALA A 417 4.90 -17.47 0.29
C ALA A 417 4.59 -16.80 -1.06
N ASP A 418 4.78 -15.49 -1.16
CA ASP A 418 4.71 -14.75 -2.43
C ASP A 418 5.70 -15.30 -3.49
N GLU A 419 6.74 -16.01 -3.05
CA GLU A 419 7.82 -16.60 -3.86
C GLU A 419 7.73 -18.14 -3.97
N ASP A 420 6.63 -18.76 -3.56
CA ASP A 420 6.47 -20.23 -3.45
C ASP A 420 7.54 -20.90 -2.58
N ARG A 421 8.08 -20.20 -1.61
CA ARG A 421 9.15 -20.62 -0.71
C ARG A 421 8.62 -20.85 0.70
N ARG A 422 9.27 -21.71 1.45
CA ARG A 422 8.88 -21.98 2.85
C ARG A 422 10.11 -22.14 3.74
N PRO A 423 10.08 -21.60 4.98
CA PRO A 423 11.10 -21.90 5.96
C PRO A 423 11.23 -23.41 6.17
N ARG A 424 12.46 -23.91 6.21
CA ARG A 424 12.72 -25.31 6.56
C ARG A 424 12.41 -25.59 8.01
N ASP A 425 12.73 -24.63 8.85
CA ASP A 425 12.40 -24.70 10.27
C ASP A 425 12.29 -23.30 10.88
N VAL A 426 11.48 -23.16 11.92
CA VAL A 426 11.29 -21.90 12.65
C VAL A 426 11.47 -22.19 14.14
N ILE A 427 12.61 -21.78 14.66
CA ILE A 427 13.01 -22.04 16.04
C ILE A 427 12.71 -20.81 16.89
N ARG A 428 11.97 -21.02 17.96
CA ARG A 428 11.74 -20.02 19.00
C ARG A 428 12.83 -20.13 20.06
N ILE A 429 13.56 -19.04 20.25
CA ILE A 429 14.68 -19.00 21.20
C ILE A 429 14.24 -18.31 22.47
N GLN A 430 14.31 -19.06 23.57
CA GLN A 430 14.06 -18.51 24.91
C GLN A 430 15.29 -17.79 25.46
N PRO A 431 15.11 -16.81 26.34
CA PRO A 431 16.22 -16.10 26.99
C PRO A 431 17.10 -17.00 27.88
N SER A 432 16.59 -18.14 28.36
CA SER A 432 17.33 -19.05 29.24
C SER A 432 18.37 -19.88 28.49
N ALA A 433 19.61 -19.79 28.90
CA ALA A 433 20.79 -20.22 28.14
C ALA A 433 21.09 -21.72 28.16
N GLY A 434 20.48 -22.52 29.02
CA GLY A 434 20.96 -23.90 29.28
C GLY A 434 20.78 -24.88 28.12
N GLU A 435 19.81 -24.63 27.25
CA GLU A 435 19.46 -25.55 26.16
C GLU A 435 19.76 -24.99 24.77
N LEU A 436 20.32 -23.76 24.69
CA LEU A 436 20.52 -23.08 23.41
C LEU A 436 21.41 -23.87 22.44
N ASN A 437 22.50 -24.44 22.96
CA ASN A 437 23.42 -25.24 22.15
C ASN A 437 22.74 -26.49 21.56
N ALA A 438 21.96 -27.21 22.37
CA ALA A 438 21.23 -28.40 21.93
C ALA A 438 20.13 -28.01 20.93
N THR A 439 19.40 -26.93 21.18
CA THR A 439 18.33 -26.44 20.30
C THR A 439 18.88 -26.08 18.92
N ILE A 440 19.99 -25.32 18.87
CA ILE A 440 20.63 -24.96 17.60
C ILE A 440 21.22 -26.18 16.90
N GLY A 441 21.90 -27.09 17.63
CA GLY A 441 22.43 -28.32 17.06
C GLY A 441 21.34 -29.22 16.45
N ASN A 442 20.18 -29.32 17.12
CA ASN A 442 19.01 -30.03 16.59
C ASN A 442 18.47 -29.38 15.33
N ALA A 443 18.30 -28.06 15.33
CA ALA A 443 17.82 -27.32 14.17
C ALA A 443 18.74 -27.45 12.94
N LEU A 444 20.03 -27.51 13.18
CA LEU A 444 21.06 -27.72 12.15
C LEU A 444 21.23 -29.21 11.73
N GLY A 445 20.51 -30.13 12.34
CA GLY A 445 20.56 -31.56 12.00
C GLY A 445 21.83 -32.27 12.45
N ILE A 446 22.57 -31.72 13.40
CA ILE A 446 23.85 -32.28 13.88
C ILE A 446 23.65 -33.65 14.50
N GLN A 447 22.65 -33.84 15.35
CA GLN A 447 22.36 -35.13 15.98
C GLN A 447 21.97 -36.21 14.97
N GLN A 448 21.24 -35.85 13.91
CA GLN A 448 20.91 -36.76 12.82
C GLN A 448 22.17 -37.17 12.04
N SER A 449 23.10 -36.21 11.83
CA SER A 449 24.37 -36.50 11.18
C SER A 449 25.22 -37.46 12.01
N GLU A 450 25.35 -37.22 13.32
CA GLU A 450 26.04 -38.11 14.26
C GLU A 450 25.41 -39.52 14.30
N ALA A 451 24.07 -39.57 14.31
CA ALA A 451 23.37 -40.87 14.30
C ALA A 451 23.65 -41.65 13.01
N ARG A 452 23.70 -40.97 11.85
CA ARG A 452 24.07 -41.57 10.56
C ARG A 452 25.50 -42.13 10.58
N ILE A 453 26.47 -41.34 11.08
CA ILE A 453 27.88 -41.80 11.20
C ILE A 453 27.97 -43.05 12.06
N ARG A 454 27.31 -43.03 13.23
CA ARG A 454 27.27 -44.22 14.13
C ARG A 454 26.59 -45.43 13.49
N ASP A 455 25.53 -45.25 12.72
CA ASP A 455 24.85 -46.34 12.04
C ASP A 455 25.70 -46.96 10.95
N VAL A 456 26.38 -46.14 10.13
CA VAL A 456 27.32 -46.64 9.10
C VAL A 456 28.50 -47.38 9.75
N ALA A 457 29.10 -46.82 10.81
CA ALA A 457 30.16 -47.47 11.57
C ALA A 457 29.74 -48.86 12.08
N ARG A 458 28.53 -48.96 12.66
CA ARG A 458 27.98 -50.25 13.12
C ARG A 458 27.76 -51.27 11.98
N ARG A 459 27.27 -50.82 10.82
CA ARG A 459 26.96 -51.67 9.67
C ARG A 459 28.21 -52.16 8.95
N THR A 460 29.23 -51.33 8.91
CA THR A 460 30.49 -51.64 8.19
C THR A 460 31.53 -52.30 9.07
N GLY A 461 31.40 -52.22 10.40
CA GLY A 461 32.42 -52.68 11.35
C GLY A 461 33.70 -51.80 11.34
N LEU A 462 33.66 -50.65 10.70
CA LEU A 462 34.79 -49.73 10.60
C LEU A 462 34.70 -48.62 11.68
N GLU A 463 35.84 -48.24 12.26
CA GLU A 463 35.92 -46.99 12.99
C GLU A 463 35.85 -45.83 11.96
N LEU A 464 34.75 -45.12 11.95
CA LEU A 464 34.58 -43.96 11.07
C LEU A 464 34.87 -42.67 11.86
N GLU A 465 35.94 -42.00 11.51
CA GLU A 465 36.20 -40.62 11.91
C GLU A 465 35.49 -39.70 10.90
N GLY A 466 34.47 -39.01 11.35
CA GLY A 466 33.74 -38.06 10.52
C GLY A 466 33.13 -36.96 11.39
N ASP A 467 33.27 -35.73 10.95
CA ASP A 467 32.63 -34.60 11.60
C ASP A 467 31.15 -34.53 11.23
N PRO A 468 30.26 -34.30 12.22
CA PRO A 468 28.86 -34.05 11.93
C PRO A 468 28.69 -32.87 10.98
N GLN A 469 27.85 -33.04 9.98
CA GLN A 469 27.57 -32.03 8.96
C GLN A 469 26.24 -31.35 9.22
N VAL A 470 26.19 -30.04 8.96
CA VAL A 470 24.95 -29.28 8.92
C VAL A 470 24.03 -29.86 7.83
N ARG A 471 22.74 -29.88 8.06
CA ARG A 471 21.73 -30.37 7.10
C ARG A 471 21.84 -29.62 5.77
N ALA A 472 21.83 -30.35 4.67
CA ALA A 472 22.06 -29.80 3.32
C ALA A 472 20.82 -29.09 2.72
N ASP A 473 19.66 -29.19 3.38
CA ASP A 473 18.42 -28.59 2.92
C ASP A 473 18.17 -27.19 3.49
N VAL A 474 19.15 -26.59 4.17
CA VAL A 474 19.18 -25.18 4.63
C VAL A 474 20.26 -24.45 3.84
N ASP A 475 19.91 -23.33 3.21
CA ASP A 475 20.83 -22.55 2.38
C ASP A 475 21.22 -21.20 3.02
N HIS A 476 20.47 -20.71 4.01
CA HIS A 476 20.79 -19.52 4.78
C HIS A 476 20.09 -19.51 6.14
N ILE A 477 20.51 -18.58 7.00
CA ILE A 477 19.94 -18.39 8.34
C ILE A 477 19.37 -16.98 8.45
N PHE A 478 18.11 -16.86 8.86
CA PHE A 478 17.48 -15.60 9.25
C PHE A 478 17.33 -15.50 10.76
N ILE A 479 17.87 -14.42 11.36
CA ILE A 479 17.87 -14.20 12.80
C ILE A 479 17.14 -12.90 13.12
N ALA A 480 16.09 -12.95 13.94
CA ALA A 480 15.53 -11.75 14.54
C ALA A 480 15.85 -11.73 16.03
N GLY A 481 16.24 -10.57 16.53
CA GLY A 481 16.56 -10.39 17.94
C GLY A 481 17.41 -9.16 18.19
N THR A 482 17.47 -8.75 19.45
CA THR A 482 18.34 -7.65 19.88
C THR A 482 19.79 -8.06 19.85
N ALA A 483 20.71 -7.09 19.76
CA ALA A 483 22.15 -7.34 19.75
C ALA A 483 22.60 -8.30 20.89
N PRO A 484 22.18 -8.14 22.16
CA PRO A 484 22.53 -9.09 23.20
C PRO A 484 22.01 -10.52 22.97
N GLN A 485 20.84 -10.67 22.35
CA GLN A 485 20.29 -11.99 22.03
C GLN A 485 21.09 -12.68 20.91
N VAL A 486 21.37 -11.94 19.82
CA VAL A 486 22.06 -12.50 18.67
C VAL A 486 23.51 -12.84 19.00
N ARG A 487 24.23 -12.01 19.79
CA ARG A 487 25.57 -12.32 20.32
C ARG A 487 25.63 -13.63 21.11
N ARG A 488 24.53 -14.08 21.70
CA ARG A 488 24.46 -15.39 22.39
C ARG A 488 24.19 -16.53 21.44
N ILE A 489 23.52 -16.29 20.31
CA ILE A 489 23.16 -17.30 19.31
C ILE A 489 24.34 -17.64 18.42
N VAL A 490 25.04 -16.64 17.90
CA VAL A 490 26.03 -16.80 16.84
C VAL A 490 27.21 -17.71 17.23
N PRO A 491 27.79 -17.65 18.45
CA PRO A 491 28.82 -18.59 18.86
C PRO A 491 28.40 -20.07 18.78
N HIS A 492 27.11 -20.38 19.06
CA HIS A 492 26.60 -21.74 18.92
C HIS A 492 26.45 -22.17 17.45
N LEU A 493 26.08 -21.24 16.56
CA LEU A 493 26.08 -21.50 15.12
C LEU A 493 27.49 -21.83 14.62
N HIS A 494 28.49 -21.05 15.05
CA HIS A 494 29.88 -21.30 14.71
C HIS A 494 30.41 -22.62 15.30
N PHE A 495 30.06 -22.94 16.56
CA PHE A 495 30.38 -24.20 17.18
C PHE A 495 29.90 -25.41 16.39
N HIS A 496 28.67 -25.30 15.84
CA HIS A 496 28.09 -26.35 14.98
C HIS A 496 28.47 -26.22 13.51
N ARG A 497 29.53 -25.42 13.18
CA ARG A 497 30.06 -25.24 11.82
C ARG A 497 29.06 -24.64 10.81
N ALA A 498 28.05 -23.92 11.28
CA ALA A 498 27.11 -23.23 10.43
C ALA A 498 27.61 -21.87 9.91
N SER A 499 28.87 -21.48 10.19
CA SER A 499 29.52 -20.27 9.66
C SER A 499 29.65 -20.21 8.15
N GLN A 500 29.50 -21.36 7.48
CA GLN A 500 29.45 -21.47 6.01
C GLN A 500 28.11 -20.95 5.43
N LEU A 501 27.05 -20.96 6.23
CA LEU A 501 25.73 -20.48 5.78
C LEU A 501 25.68 -18.96 5.87
N PRO A 502 25.19 -18.27 4.81
CA PRO A 502 24.90 -16.85 4.88
C PRO A 502 23.93 -16.54 6.02
N MET A 503 24.24 -15.50 6.80
CA MET A 503 23.39 -15.08 7.92
C MET A 503 22.82 -13.70 7.65
N MET A 504 21.51 -13.57 7.79
CA MET A 504 20.81 -12.29 7.71
C MET A 504 20.03 -12.03 9.00
N ALA A 505 19.91 -10.76 9.38
CA ALA A 505 19.19 -10.38 10.59
C ALA A 505 18.26 -9.16 10.37
N THR A 506 17.37 -8.92 11.36
CA THR A 506 16.63 -7.65 11.46
C THR A 506 17.53 -6.53 11.98
N PRO A 507 17.17 -5.22 11.81
CA PRO A 507 17.94 -4.07 12.31
C PRO A 507 18.27 -4.12 13.80
N HIS A 508 17.47 -4.87 14.58
CA HIS A 508 17.64 -4.99 16.03
C HIS A 508 18.95 -5.69 16.45
N VAL A 509 19.63 -6.38 15.51
CA VAL A 509 20.96 -6.98 15.72
C VAL A 509 22.01 -5.91 16.03
N TYR A 510 21.80 -4.68 15.60
CA TYR A 510 22.70 -3.55 15.86
C TYR A 510 22.08 -2.57 16.86
N SER A 511 22.85 -2.23 17.89
CA SER A 511 22.42 -1.30 18.95
C SER A 511 22.28 0.16 18.49
N GLY A 512 22.82 0.51 17.31
CA GLY A 512 22.95 1.87 16.83
C GLY A 512 24.24 2.58 17.32
N ARG A 513 25.06 1.88 18.08
CA ARG A 513 26.39 2.37 18.55
C ARG A 513 27.43 1.32 18.25
N PRO A 514 28.54 1.69 17.59
CA PRO A 514 29.63 0.76 17.31
C PRO A 514 30.26 0.25 18.62
N ASP A 515 30.49 -1.05 18.72
CA ASP A 515 31.24 -1.68 19.80
C ASP A 515 31.98 -2.90 19.23
N ALA A 516 33.10 -2.64 18.58
CA ALA A 516 33.87 -3.64 17.85
C ALA A 516 34.25 -4.88 18.70
N ASN A 517 34.45 -4.70 20.00
CA ASN A 517 34.80 -5.82 20.89
C ASN A 517 33.59 -6.71 21.19
N ARG A 518 32.40 -6.10 21.42
CA ARG A 518 31.18 -6.86 21.73
C ARG A 518 30.56 -7.46 20.50
N ASP A 519 30.69 -6.79 19.35
CA ASP A 519 30.04 -7.18 18.09
C ASP A 519 30.97 -8.06 17.22
N ALA A 520 32.15 -8.43 17.70
CA ALA A 520 33.12 -9.29 16.98
C ALA A 520 32.48 -10.62 16.53
N ASP A 521 31.63 -11.21 17.35
CA ASP A 521 30.93 -12.47 17.02
C ASP A 521 29.87 -12.30 15.91
N LEU A 522 29.43 -11.06 15.63
CA LEU A 522 28.42 -10.78 14.61
C LEU A 522 28.98 -10.67 13.20
N ASN A 523 30.31 -10.78 13.03
CA ASN A 523 30.98 -10.67 11.73
C ASN A 523 30.31 -11.57 10.67
N GLY A 524 30.11 -11.02 9.48
CA GLY A 524 29.48 -11.70 8.35
C GLY A 524 27.96 -11.58 8.30
N ILE A 525 27.29 -11.19 9.40
CA ILE A 525 25.83 -10.98 9.39
C ILE A 525 25.49 -9.76 8.54
N VAL A 526 24.55 -9.97 7.60
CA VAL A 526 23.97 -8.92 6.75
C VAL A 526 22.62 -8.49 7.31
N PHE A 527 22.37 -7.19 7.39
CA PHE A 527 21.09 -6.68 7.92
C PHE A 527 20.69 -5.35 7.27
N PRO A 528 19.38 -5.08 7.16
CA PRO A 528 18.88 -3.77 6.74
C PRO A 528 18.87 -2.81 7.92
N ASP A 529 19.15 -1.53 7.70
CA ASP A 529 18.93 -0.50 8.73
C ASP A 529 18.84 0.91 8.10
N THR A 530 18.74 1.89 8.95
CA THR A 530 18.70 3.31 8.67
C THR A 530 20.05 3.79 8.09
N PRO A 531 20.10 4.36 6.86
CA PRO A 531 21.36 4.83 6.22
C PRO A 531 22.20 5.73 7.14
N ARG A 532 21.56 6.66 7.83
CA ARG A 532 22.20 7.59 8.75
C ARG A 532 23.07 6.91 9.83
N LEU A 533 22.75 5.65 10.20
CA LEU A 533 23.56 4.89 11.17
C LEU A 533 24.91 4.48 10.59
N PHE A 534 24.95 4.17 9.31
CA PHE A 534 26.17 3.72 8.63
C PHE A 534 27.06 4.90 8.24
N ASP A 535 26.45 6.02 7.86
CA ASP A 535 27.16 7.26 7.53
C ASP A 535 27.87 7.86 8.77
N ARG A 536 27.34 7.61 9.97
CA ARG A 536 27.95 8.03 11.26
C ARG A 536 29.27 7.31 11.57
N VAL A 537 29.47 6.12 11.06
CA VAL A 537 30.71 5.32 11.22
C VAL A 537 31.77 5.77 10.21
N SER A 538 31.40 6.53 9.19
CA SER A 538 32.35 7.07 8.22
C SER A 538 33.27 8.10 8.87
N PRO A 539 34.61 8.02 8.65
CA PRO A 539 35.57 9.01 9.11
C PRO A 539 35.32 10.44 8.56
N LEU A 540 34.43 10.55 7.52
CA LEU A 540 34.08 11.80 6.88
C LEU A 540 32.80 12.45 7.47
N ALA A 541 32.18 11.83 8.48
CA ALA A 541 31.05 12.42 9.16
C ALA A 541 31.55 13.46 10.18
N ASP A 542 31.51 14.73 9.80
CA ASP A 542 31.89 15.88 10.67
C ASP A 542 30.87 16.14 11.80
N ASP A 543 29.83 15.34 11.92
CA ASP A 543 28.74 15.56 12.87
C ASP A 543 28.99 14.78 14.19
N GLU A 544 29.75 15.42 15.08
CA GLU A 544 30.01 14.90 16.43
C GLU A 544 28.73 14.71 17.25
N GLN A 545 27.67 15.51 17.00
CA GLN A 545 26.35 15.39 17.62
C GLN A 545 25.60 14.13 17.16
N ALA A 546 25.82 13.69 15.90
CA ALA A 546 25.21 12.47 15.38
C ALA A 546 25.69 11.21 16.12
N ARG A 547 26.92 11.21 16.69
CA ARG A 547 27.50 10.05 17.38
C ARG A 547 26.86 9.78 18.75
N ASP A 548 26.31 10.80 19.40
CA ASP A 548 25.78 10.71 20.77
C ASP A 548 24.24 10.62 20.83
N GLU A 549 23.56 10.60 19.69
CA GLU A 549 22.10 10.48 19.65
C GLU A 549 21.60 9.21 20.37
N ALA A 550 20.68 9.37 21.30
CA ALA A 550 20.15 8.25 22.06
C ALA A 550 19.29 7.30 21.21
N LEU A 551 18.54 7.86 20.24
CA LEU A 551 17.58 7.15 19.40
C LEU A 551 17.73 7.56 17.91
N PRO A 552 18.86 7.28 17.28
CA PRO A 552 19.20 7.82 15.96
C PRO A 552 18.25 7.41 14.83
N ARG A 553 17.60 6.23 14.92
CA ARG A 553 16.59 5.80 13.96
C ARG A 553 15.36 6.69 13.98
N PHE A 554 14.95 7.13 15.16
CA PHE A 554 13.79 7.99 15.34
C PHE A 554 14.08 9.45 14.98
N VAL A 555 15.33 9.92 15.19
CA VAL A 555 15.78 11.21 14.66
C VAL A 555 15.71 11.20 13.13
N ALA A 556 16.23 10.15 12.49
CA ALA A 556 16.16 9.98 11.05
C ALA A 556 14.71 9.92 10.53
N LEU A 557 13.82 9.18 11.24
CA LEU A 557 12.38 9.14 10.91
C LEU A 557 11.74 10.53 10.97
N GLY A 558 12.07 11.33 11.99
CA GLY A 558 11.59 12.70 12.13
C GLY A 558 12.06 13.61 10.99
N MET A 559 13.32 13.48 10.58
CA MET A 559 13.85 14.22 9.42
C MET A 559 13.08 13.87 8.14
N ASP A 560 12.84 12.59 7.91
CA ASP A 560 12.14 12.13 6.72
C ASP A 560 10.66 12.49 6.77
N ALA A 561 10.01 12.40 7.93
CA ALA A 561 8.61 12.84 8.11
C ALA A 561 8.42 14.31 7.71
N MET A 562 9.34 15.20 8.10
CA MET A 562 9.27 16.61 7.71
C MET A 562 9.44 16.78 6.20
N ARG A 563 10.44 16.15 5.60
CA ARG A 563 10.70 16.23 4.15
C ARG A 563 9.55 15.68 3.30
N LEU A 564 8.99 14.56 3.73
CA LEU A 564 7.85 13.91 3.08
C LEU A 564 6.60 14.79 3.20
N SER A 565 6.36 15.41 4.37
CA SER A 565 5.20 16.28 4.57
C SER A 565 5.20 17.52 3.67
N LEU A 566 6.36 17.96 3.20
CA LEU A 566 6.52 19.07 2.27
C LEU A 566 6.32 18.66 0.79
N ARG A 567 6.16 17.38 0.50
CA ARG A 567 6.10 16.83 -0.87
C ARG A 567 5.02 15.76 -1.03
N GLN A 568 4.13 15.67 -0.05
CA GLN A 568 3.14 14.59 0.01
C GLN A 568 2.19 14.61 -1.19
N ASP A 569 1.71 15.78 -1.59
CA ASP A 569 0.79 15.91 -2.71
C ASP A 569 1.49 15.62 -4.05
N GLY A 570 2.73 16.07 -4.21
CA GLY A 570 3.53 15.78 -5.40
C GLY A 570 3.77 14.27 -5.57
N ILE A 571 4.16 13.57 -4.50
CA ILE A 571 4.41 12.12 -4.55
C ILE A 571 3.10 11.34 -4.73
N ARG A 572 1.99 11.78 -4.14
CA ARG A 572 0.68 11.15 -4.32
C ARG A 572 0.23 11.18 -5.78
N ASN A 573 0.45 12.29 -6.46
CA ASN A 573 0.09 12.46 -7.87
C ASN A 573 1.08 11.77 -8.82
N ALA A 574 2.28 11.45 -8.35
CA ALA A 574 3.33 10.79 -9.13
C ALA A 574 3.96 9.63 -8.33
N PRO A 575 3.25 8.50 -8.17
CA PRO A 575 3.63 7.43 -7.24
C PRO A 575 4.93 6.70 -7.59
N HIS A 576 5.51 6.93 -8.76
CA HIS A 576 6.84 6.43 -9.13
C HIS A 576 7.98 7.19 -8.43
N HIS A 577 7.72 8.40 -7.92
CA HIS A 577 8.72 9.15 -7.17
C HIS A 577 9.08 8.49 -5.85
N GLN A 578 10.31 8.73 -5.46
CA GLN A 578 10.85 8.32 -4.18
C GLN A 578 11.63 9.47 -3.55
N LEU A 579 11.70 9.46 -2.22
CA LEU A 579 12.50 10.41 -1.47
C LEU A 579 13.55 9.66 -0.67
N THR A 580 14.81 9.89 -0.99
CA THR A 580 15.93 9.36 -0.19
C THR A 580 16.16 10.25 1.02
N GLY A 581 16.08 9.65 2.20
CA GLY A 581 16.21 10.32 3.47
C GLY A 581 17.16 9.65 4.43
N GLY A 582 17.14 10.11 5.67
CA GLY A 582 18.01 9.60 6.74
C GLY A 582 17.62 8.21 7.21
N ALA A 583 16.35 7.84 7.18
CA ALA A 583 15.86 6.53 7.61
C ALA A 583 15.80 5.50 6.47
N GLY A 584 15.80 5.92 5.21
CA GLY A 584 15.74 5.06 4.04
C GLY A 584 15.31 5.80 2.79
N THR A 585 15.00 5.06 1.74
CA THR A 585 14.34 5.59 0.55
C THR A 585 12.86 5.27 0.64
N TRP A 586 12.02 6.29 0.53
CA TRP A 586 10.58 6.21 0.74
C TRP A 586 9.82 6.33 -0.57
N SER A 587 8.83 5.49 -0.76
CA SER A 587 7.81 5.58 -1.82
C SER A 587 6.42 5.45 -1.20
N LEU A 588 5.43 6.10 -1.78
CA LEU A 588 4.05 6.02 -1.30
C LEU A 588 3.31 4.88 -2.03
N ASN A 589 2.67 4.00 -1.28
CA ASN A 589 1.71 3.06 -1.85
C ASN A 589 0.38 3.81 -2.08
N PRO A 590 -0.09 3.96 -3.33
CA PRO A 590 -1.27 4.78 -3.64
C PRO A 590 -2.60 4.12 -3.26
N PHE A 591 -2.61 2.85 -2.84
CA PHE A 591 -3.84 2.10 -2.51
C PHE A 591 -4.16 2.10 -1.02
N ASN A 592 -3.14 1.99 -0.16
CA ASN A 592 -3.31 1.96 1.29
C ASN A 592 -2.69 3.17 2.00
N HIS A 593 -2.13 4.12 1.24
CA HIS A 593 -1.52 5.35 1.70
C HIS A 593 -0.38 5.15 2.74
N GLU A 594 0.31 4.02 2.66
CA GLU A 594 1.48 3.73 3.48
C GLU A 594 2.77 4.16 2.78
N TRP A 595 3.65 4.81 3.52
CA TRP A 595 5.03 5.02 3.09
C TRP A 595 5.82 3.72 3.23
N VAL A 596 6.28 3.20 2.12
CA VAL A 596 7.10 1.98 2.03
C VAL A 596 8.57 2.37 2.05
N ARG A 597 9.33 1.77 2.96
CA ARG A 597 10.75 2.03 3.15
C ARG A 597 11.62 1.01 2.42
N GLU A 598 12.59 1.49 1.65
CA GLU A 598 13.75 0.71 1.22
C GLU A 598 14.93 1.08 2.14
N PRO A 599 15.37 0.16 3.04
CA PRO A 599 16.45 0.43 3.97
C PRO A 599 17.82 0.34 3.27
N ALA A 600 18.84 0.93 3.88
CA ALA A 600 20.22 0.62 3.52
C ALA A 600 20.64 -0.75 4.11
N TRP A 601 21.66 -1.35 3.52
CA TRP A 601 22.18 -2.64 3.95
C TRP A 601 23.59 -2.51 4.50
N ALA A 602 23.88 -3.29 5.53
CA ALA A 602 25.21 -3.38 6.09
C ALA A 602 25.59 -4.85 6.39
N ARG A 603 26.91 -5.07 6.49
CA ARG A 603 27.52 -6.31 6.98
C ARG A 603 28.40 -5.97 8.17
N PHE A 604 28.42 -6.81 9.18
CA PHE A 604 29.39 -6.68 10.24
C PHE A 604 30.76 -7.13 9.74
N GLU A 605 31.77 -6.26 9.89
CA GLU A 605 33.18 -6.48 9.54
C GLU A 605 34.05 -5.90 10.64
N GLY A 606 34.85 -6.76 11.29
CA GLY A 606 35.66 -6.35 12.44
C GLY A 606 34.84 -5.86 13.64
N GLY A 607 33.63 -6.37 13.81
CA GLY A 607 32.69 -5.97 14.86
C GLY A 607 31.98 -4.63 14.61
N GLU A 608 32.13 -4.05 13.42
CA GLU A 608 31.45 -2.81 13.04
C GLU A 608 30.59 -3.00 11.81
N PRO A 609 29.41 -2.35 11.72
CA PRO A 609 28.59 -2.40 10.52
C PRO A 609 29.25 -1.59 9.39
N ARG A 610 29.43 -2.21 8.25
CA ARG A 610 29.90 -1.58 7.01
C ARG A 610 28.78 -1.61 5.98
N ARG A 611 28.50 -0.45 5.38
CA ARG A 611 27.48 -0.34 4.32
C ARG A 611 27.89 -1.20 3.13
N ILE A 612 26.92 -1.92 2.58
CA ILE A 612 27.09 -2.72 1.36
C ILE A 612 26.06 -2.29 0.32
N ASP A 613 26.42 -2.40 -0.95
CA ASP A 613 25.50 -2.10 -2.03
C ASP A 613 24.42 -3.19 -2.19
N VAL A 614 23.28 -2.80 -2.75
CA VAL A 614 22.10 -3.67 -2.88
C VAL A 614 22.24 -4.65 -4.04
N HIS A 615 23.32 -4.60 -4.83
CA HIS A 615 23.47 -5.44 -6.02
C HIS A 615 23.59 -6.92 -5.66
N PRO A 616 22.62 -7.76 -6.11
CA PRO A 616 22.73 -9.21 -5.97
C PRO A 616 23.77 -9.71 -6.97
N GLY A 617 24.85 -10.28 -6.52
CA GLY A 617 25.82 -10.94 -7.37
C GLY A 617 27.27 -10.88 -6.93
N GLU A 618 27.61 -10.13 -5.90
CA GLU A 618 28.95 -10.13 -5.31
C GLU A 618 28.89 -10.79 -3.91
N SER A 619 29.14 -12.09 -3.89
CA SER A 619 29.50 -12.87 -2.69
C SER A 619 31.00 -13.00 -2.58
#